data_41d28803cee5c29540748bd8dc265d55
#
_entry.id   41d28803cee5c29540748bd8dc265d55
#
_cell.length_a   1.000
_cell.length_b   1.000
_cell.length_c   1.000
_cell.angle_alpha   90.00
_cell.angle_beta   90.00
_cell.angle_gamma   90.00
#
_symmetry.space_group_name_H-M   'P 1'
#
loop_
_entity.id
_entity.type
_entity.pdbx_description
1 polymer ?
#
loop_
_entity_poly.entity_id
_entity_poly.type
_entity_poly.pdbx_seq_one_letter_code
_entity_poly.pdbx_strand_id
1 'polypeptide(L)'
;MVYAFIRNAAILAYKIWYGISFEGVENLPEEGTFIIACNHRSYADPVLLSLKVKRRCTYMAKEELFKNPVFSALIRAFGAFPVQRGQGDNGIIDIAVGKLKSGKNLAIFPEGTRSKDGTVGRGKTGVALIAARAGVPVVPCGIAYEGKLHFRNKITVRYGKPISPEQLKISDNPAPRELKELKNTIMSSITELVER
;
A
#
# COMPACT_ATOMS: atom_id res chain seq x y z
N MET A 1 -15.63 1.22 -15.57
CA MET A 1 -15.04 1.79 -16.80
C MET A 1 -14.07 2.95 -16.50
N VAL A 2 -14.47 4.02 -15.81
CA VAL A 2 -13.63 5.21 -15.54
C VAL A 2 -12.29 4.88 -14.86
N TYR A 3 -12.29 4.06 -13.80
CA TYR A 3 -11.05 3.67 -13.10
C TYR A 3 -10.06 2.93 -14.02
N ALA A 4 -10.54 2.01 -14.83
CA ALA A 4 -9.69 1.26 -15.76
C ALA A 4 -9.07 2.19 -16.82
N PHE A 5 -9.82 3.17 -17.31
CA PHE A 5 -9.31 4.17 -18.24
C PHE A 5 -8.21 5.03 -17.59
N ILE A 6 -8.47 5.61 -16.41
CA ILE A 6 -7.48 6.42 -15.67
C ILE A 6 -6.23 5.60 -15.35
N ARG A 7 -6.40 4.37 -14.90
CA ARG A 7 -5.28 3.46 -14.61
C ARG A 7 -4.44 3.17 -15.85
N ASN A 8 -5.07 2.85 -16.99
CA ASN A 8 -4.35 2.55 -18.22
C ASN A 8 -3.63 3.79 -18.78
N ALA A 9 -4.25 4.96 -18.70
CA ALA A 9 -3.61 6.23 -19.04
C ALA A 9 -2.40 6.52 -18.13
N ALA A 10 -2.53 6.27 -16.83
CA ALA A 10 -1.41 6.39 -15.91
C ALA A 10 -0.28 5.40 -16.21
N ILE A 11 -0.61 4.12 -16.51
CA ILE A 11 0.39 3.13 -16.94
C ILE A 11 1.16 3.63 -18.16
N LEU A 12 0.45 4.14 -19.17
CA LEU A 12 1.07 4.65 -20.39
C LEU A 12 1.97 5.86 -20.10
N ALA A 13 1.47 6.83 -19.33
CA ALA A 13 2.24 8.02 -18.93
C ALA A 13 3.50 7.64 -18.14
N TYR A 14 3.39 6.72 -17.19
CA TYR A 14 4.53 6.24 -16.42
C TYR A 14 5.52 5.41 -17.25
N LYS A 15 5.04 4.63 -18.24
CA LYS A 15 5.93 3.92 -19.19
C LYS A 15 6.70 4.87 -20.10
N ILE A 16 6.07 5.96 -20.54
CA ILE A 16 6.73 6.98 -21.39
C ILE A 16 7.75 7.76 -20.56
N TRP A 17 7.36 8.14 -19.33
CA TRP A 17 8.20 8.98 -18.46
C TRP A 17 9.29 8.20 -17.74
N TYR A 18 9.00 6.96 -17.33
CA TYR A 18 9.89 6.06 -16.62
C TYR A 18 10.00 4.70 -17.34
N GLY A 19 11.13 4.03 -17.19
CA GLY A 19 11.24 2.62 -17.56
C GLY A 19 10.62 1.73 -16.47
N ILE A 20 9.29 1.55 -16.49
CA ILE A 20 8.60 0.79 -15.45
C ILE A 20 8.44 -0.68 -15.82
N SER A 21 8.80 -1.57 -14.89
CA SER A 21 8.57 -3.03 -14.95
C SER A 21 7.75 -3.51 -13.75
N PHE A 22 7.08 -4.65 -13.93
CA PHE A 22 6.26 -5.27 -12.89
C PHE A 22 6.60 -6.75 -12.78
N GLU A 23 6.77 -7.23 -11.57
CA GLU A 23 7.07 -8.64 -11.25
C GLU A 23 6.07 -9.15 -10.20
N GLY A 24 5.74 -10.44 -10.23
CA GLY A 24 4.85 -11.07 -9.26
C GLY A 24 3.39 -10.61 -9.36
N VAL A 25 2.95 -10.11 -10.52
CA VAL A 25 1.56 -9.62 -10.72
C VAL A 25 0.54 -10.74 -10.47
N GLU A 26 0.91 -11.99 -10.70
CA GLU A 26 0.14 -13.19 -10.42
C GLU A 26 -0.15 -13.41 -8.94
N ASN A 27 0.60 -12.77 -8.05
CA ASN A 27 0.38 -12.82 -6.60
C ASN A 27 -0.76 -11.89 -6.13
N LEU A 28 -1.27 -11.02 -7.02
CA LEU A 28 -2.39 -10.15 -6.67
C LEU A 28 -3.70 -10.95 -6.66
N PRO A 29 -4.44 -11.02 -5.53
CA PRO A 29 -5.70 -11.75 -5.47
C PRO A 29 -6.72 -11.21 -6.48
N GLU A 30 -7.30 -12.11 -7.26
CA GLU A 30 -8.34 -11.75 -8.22
C GLU A 30 -9.67 -11.46 -7.53
N GLU A 31 -9.98 -12.21 -6.48
CA GLU A 31 -11.19 -12.09 -5.68
C GLU A 31 -10.88 -11.74 -4.22
N GLY A 32 -11.91 -11.46 -3.44
CA GLY A 32 -11.77 -11.07 -2.04
C GLY A 32 -11.13 -9.69 -1.87
N THR A 33 -11.02 -9.20 -0.66
CA THR A 33 -10.33 -7.97 -0.29
C THR A 33 -8.95 -8.28 0.26
N PHE A 34 -8.01 -7.38 0.05
CA PHE A 34 -6.66 -7.53 0.54
C PHE A 34 -6.03 -6.16 0.84
N ILE A 35 -4.94 -6.21 1.59
CA ILE A 35 -4.09 -5.05 1.85
C ILE A 35 -2.85 -5.16 0.96
N ILE A 36 -2.43 -4.07 0.31
CA ILE A 36 -1.08 -3.96 -0.26
C ILE A 36 -0.24 -3.15 0.72
N ALA A 37 0.80 -3.77 1.25
CA ALA A 37 1.77 -3.11 2.11
C ALA A 37 3.07 -2.85 1.33
N CYS A 38 3.47 -1.58 1.21
CA CYS A 38 4.58 -1.18 0.36
C CYS A 38 5.57 -0.26 1.09
N ASN A 39 6.84 -0.26 0.69
CA ASN A 39 7.80 0.76 1.09
C ASN A 39 7.39 2.14 0.57
N HIS A 40 7.84 3.21 1.21
CA HIS A 40 7.42 4.56 0.85
C HIS A 40 8.61 5.49 0.62
N ARG A 41 8.81 5.95 -0.62
CA ARG A 41 9.91 6.81 -1.03
C ARG A 41 9.46 8.10 -1.72
N SER A 42 8.29 8.06 -2.40
CA SER A 42 7.84 9.13 -3.27
C SER A 42 6.34 9.40 -3.17
N TYR A 43 5.92 10.57 -3.57
CA TYR A 43 4.49 10.87 -3.80
C TYR A 43 3.87 10.06 -4.96
N ALA A 44 4.71 9.46 -5.82
CA ALA A 44 4.27 8.59 -6.91
C ALA A 44 3.89 7.18 -6.44
N ASP A 45 4.38 6.72 -5.28
CA ASP A 45 4.21 5.34 -4.81
C ASP A 45 2.75 4.87 -4.73
N PRO A 46 1.78 5.69 -4.26
CA PRO A 46 0.38 5.28 -4.24
C PRO A 46 -0.17 4.93 -5.63
N VAL A 47 0.30 5.63 -6.65
CA VAL A 47 -0.07 5.33 -8.04
C VAL A 47 0.66 4.08 -8.51
N LEU A 48 1.99 4.04 -8.35
CA LEU A 48 2.85 2.94 -8.82
C LEU A 48 2.38 1.58 -8.33
N LEU A 49 2.13 1.43 -7.01
CA LEU A 49 1.72 0.15 -6.43
C LEU A 49 0.35 -0.34 -6.90
N SER A 50 -0.52 0.56 -7.40
CA SER A 50 -1.88 0.23 -7.83
C SER A 50 -2.04 -0.02 -9.32
N LEU A 51 -1.01 0.24 -10.14
CA LEU A 51 -1.11 0.18 -11.59
C LEU A 51 -1.53 -1.18 -12.13
N LYS A 52 -1.17 -2.28 -11.46
CA LYS A 52 -1.56 -3.64 -11.85
C LYS A 52 -2.75 -4.18 -11.07
N VAL A 53 -3.26 -3.46 -10.08
CA VAL A 53 -4.43 -3.90 -9.31
C VAL A 53 -5.70 -3.69 -10.11
N LYS A 54 -6.45 -4.77 -10.37
CA LYS A 54 -7.69 -4.72 -11.16
C LYS A 54 -8.78 -3.87 -10.47
N ARG A 55 -8.91 -4.01 -9.15
CA ARG A 55 -9.89 -3.29 -8.33
C ARG A 55 -9.22 -2.14 -7.58
N ARG A 56 -9.90 -1.00 -7.55
CA ARG A 56 -9.40 0.23 -6.94
C ARG A 56 -9.01 0.03 -5.48
N CYS A 57 -7.80 0.45 -5.13
CA CYS A 57 -7.35 0.55 -3.74
C CYS A 57 -7.83 1.85 -3.09
N THR A 58 -8.03 1.81 -1.78
CA THR A 58 -8.19 3.00 -0.94
C THR A 58 -6.88 3.29 -0.22
N TYR A 59 -6.63 4.56 0.08
CA TYR A 59 -5.38 5.03 0.68
C TYR A 59 -5.68 5.96 1.85
N MET A 60 -4.93 5.79 2.93
CA MET A 60 -4.92 6.75 4.03
C MET A 60 -4.01 7.93 3.67
N ALA A 61 -4.54 9.13 3.61
CA ALA A 61 -3.78 10.33 3.34
C ALA A 61 -4.00 11.38 4.42
N LYS A 62 -2.98 12.19 4.70
CA LYS A 62 -3.08 13.26 5.70
C LYS A 62 -4.20 14.23 5.32
N GLU A 63 -5.02 14.64 6.30
CA GLU A 63 -6.13 15.57 6.11
C GLU A 63 -5.69 16.87 5.43
N GLU A 64 -4.49 17.37 5.73
CA GLU A 64 -3.97 18.60 5.15
C GLU A 64 -3.85 18.54 3.61
N LEU A 65 -3.69 17.35 3.03
CA LEU A 65 -3.62 17.17 1.58
C LEU A 65 -4.98 17.43 0.89
N PHE A 66 -6.06 17.44 1.67
CA PHE A 66 -7.41 17.69 1.16
C PHE A 66 -7.84 19.15 1.22
N LYS A 67 -6.99 20.05 1.75
CA LYS A 67 -7.28 21.50 1.84
C LYS A 67 -7.33 22.19 0.48
N ASN A 68 -6.49 21.74 -0.47
CA ASN A 68 -6.54 22.22 -1.84
C ASN A 68 -7.64 21.48 -2.62
N PRO A 69 -8.68 22.13 -3.15
CA PRO A 69 -9.83 21.45 -3.75
C PRO A 69 -9.46 20.67 -5.02
N VAL A 70 -8.57 21.18 -5.87
CA VAL A 70 -8.13 20.51 -7.09
C VAL A 70 -7.33 19.25 -6.74
N PHE A 71 -6.37 19.38 -5.85
CA PHE A 71 -5.55 18.24 -5.40
C PHE A 71 -6.39 17.23 -4.63
N SER A 72 -7.33 17.68 -3.80
CA SER A 72 -8.30 16.83 -3.10
C SER A 72 -9.13 15.99 -4.07
N ALA A 73 -9.68 16.61 -5.11
CA ALA A 73 -10.44 15.90 -6.13
C ALA A 73 -9.59 14.81 -6.82
N LEU A 74 -8.35 15.14 -7.17
CA LEU A 74 -7.41 14.21 -7.78
C LEU A 74 -7.12 13.01 -6.88
N ILE A 75 -6.68 13.24 -5.63
CA ILE A 75 -6.33 12.12 -4.74
C ILE A 75 -7.54 11.29 -4.33
N ARG A 76 -8.73 11.90 -4.19
CA ARG A 76 -9.99 11.16 -3.99
C ARG A 76 -10.34 10.30 -5.21
N ALA A 77 -10.10 10.78 -6.43
CA ALA A 77 -10.28 10.00 -7.64
C ALA A 77 -9.40 8.74 -7.64
N PHE A 78 -8.20 8.82 -7.05
CA PHE A 78 -7.32 7.67 -6.84
C PHE A 78 -7.66 6.82 -5.60
N GLY A 79 -8.66 7.18 -4.80
CA GLY A 79 -9.11 6.40 -3.65
C GLY A 79 -8.59 6.87 -2.29
N ALA A 80 -7.92 8.02 -2.22
CA ALA A 80 -7.48 8.56 -0.96
C ALA A 80 -8.66 9.00 -0.08
N PHE A 81 -8.54 8.74 1.22
CA PHE A 81 -9.45 9.28 2.23
C PHE A 81 -8.65 9.96 3.35
N PRO A 82 -9.18 11.05 3.93
CA PRO A 82 -8.48 11.80 4.96
C PRO A 82 -8.39 11.03 6.25
N VAL A 83 -7.24 11.13 6.93
CA VAL A 83 -7.03 10.67 8.30
C VAL A 83 -6.30 11.75 9.10
N GLN A 84 -6.78 12.00 10.31
CA GLN A 84 -6.09 12.86 11.28
C GLN A 84 -5.06 12.03 12.04
N ARG A 85 -3.79 12.40 11.93
CA ARG A 85 -2.72 11.75 12.68
C ARG A 85 -2.65 12.37 14.08
N GLY A 86 -2.54 11.54 15.12
CA GLY A 86 -2.33 12.03 16.50
C GLY A 86 -3.57 12.01 17.40
N GLN A 87 -4.75 11.68 16.91
CA GLN A 87 -5.96 11.48 17.74
C GLN A 87 -6.25 9.99 18.00
N GLY A 88 -5.26 9.25 18.50
CA GLY A 88 -5.39 7.82 18.79
C GLY A 88 -5.49 6.96 17.52
N ASP A 89 -4.60 5.99 17.38
CA ASP A 89 -4.54 5.12 16.19
C ASP A 89 -5.82 4.26 15.97
N ASN A 90 -6.66 4.11 17.00
CA ASN A 90 -7.83 3.22 16.95
C ASN A 90 -8.88 3.67 15.93
N GLY A 91 -9.22 4.94 15.85
CA GLY A 91 -10.21 5.42 14.88
C GLY A 91 -9.77 5.23 13.43
N ILE A 92 -8.49 5.39 13.14
CA ILE A 92 -7.93 5.17 11.80
C ILE A 92 -7.99 3.69 11.43
N ILE A 93 -7.69 2.80 12.39
CA ILE A 93 -7.74 1.36 12.20
C ILE A 93 -9.18 0.92 11.90
N ASP A 94 -10.16 1.41 12.67
CA ASP A 94 -11.57 1.05 12.49
C ASP A 94 -12.11 1.51 11.10
N ILE A 95 -11.73 2.71 10.65
CA ILE A 95 -12.05 3.18 9.30
C ILE A 95 -11.44 2.26 8.24
N ALA A 96 -10.18 1.87 8.40
CA ALA A 96 -9.48 1.00 7.46
C ALA A 96 -10.11 -0.39 7.39
N VAL A 97 -10.43 -0.99 8.55
CA VAL A 97 -11.15 -2.27 8.66
C VAL A 97 -12.54 -2.17 8.01
N GLY A 98 -13.27 -1.10 8.27
CA GLY A 98 -14.57 -0.85 7.64
C GLY A 98 -14.49 -0.76 6.11
N LYS A 99 -13.43 -0.15 5.56
CA LYS A 99 -13.20 -0.13 4.10
C LYS A 99 -12.99 -1.54 3.54
N LEU A 100 -12.15 -2.35 4.20
CA LEU A 100 -11.91 -3.74 3.78
C LEU A 100 -13.20 -4.58 3.86
N LYS A 101 -13.93 -4.50 4.97
CA LYS A 101 -15.22 -5.20 5.14
C LYS A 101 -16.30 -4.75 4.14
N SER A 102 -16.20 -3.52 3.61
CA SER A 102 -17.07 -3.03 2.53
C SER A 102 -16.63 -3.44 1.12
N GLY A 103 -15.68 -4.38 0.98
CA GLY A 103 -15.24 -4.91 -0.31
C GLY A 103 -14.19 -4.05 -1.02
N LYS A 104 -13.54 -3.08 -0.33
CA LYS A 104 -12.52 -2.20 -0.91
C LYS A 104 -11.12 -2.65 -0.49
N ASN A 105 -10.21 -2.75 -1.45
CA ASN A 105 -8.80 -2.99 -1.14
C ASN A 105 -8.18 -1.78 -0.45
N LEU A 106 -7.18 -2.03 0.39
CA LEU A 106 -6.43 -1.00 1.10
C LEU A 106 -4.97 -1.03 0.66
N ALA A 107 -4.40 0.13 0.37
CA ALA A 107 -2.97 0.29 0.22
C ALA A 107 -2.42 1.07 1.41
N ILE A 108 -1.36 0.56 2.02
CA ILE A 108 -0.76 1.12 3.23
C ILE A 108 0.76 1.14 3.09
N PHE A 109 1.36 2.17 3.65
CA PHE A 109 2.81 2.28 3.83
C PHE A 109 3.12 2.07 5.32
N PRO A 110 3.57 0.87 5.73
CA PRO A 110 3.74 0.55 7.14
C PRO A 110 4.73 1.45 7.87
N GLU A 111 5.68 2.05 7.15
CA GLU A 111 6.65 2.99 7.68
C GLU A 111 6.01 4.27 8.25
N GLY A 112 4.84 4.66 7.72
CA GLY A 112 4.11 5.85 8.12
C GLY A 112 4.72 7.18 7.64
N THR A 113 5.93 7.17 7.11
CA THR A 113 6.64 8.33 6.54
C THR A 113 7.43 7.88 5.31
N ARG A 114 7.80 8.82 4.45
CA ARG A 114 8.67 8.52 3.31
C ARG A 114 10.12 8.39 3.76
N SER A 115 10.80 7.35 3.27
CA SER A 115 12.25 7.20 3.39
C SER A 115 12.96 8.33 2.64
N LYS A 116 14.03 8.87 3.21
CA LYS A 116 14.83 9.94 2.61
C LYS A 116 16.04 9.40 1.83
N ASP A 117 16.54 8.26 2.25
CA ASP A 117 17.75 7.60 1.73
C ASP A 117 17.44 6.39 0.85
N GLY A 118 16.18 5.99 0.77
CA GLY A 118 15.72 4.87 -0.04
C GLY A 118 15.71 3.53 0.68
N THR A 119 16.20 3.47 1.92
CA THR A 119 16.14 2.25 2.73
C THR A 119 14.71 1.99 3.19
N VAL A 120 14.35 0.72 3.36
CA VAL A 120 13.06 0.34 3.93
C VAL A 120 13.08 0.62 5.43
N GLY A 121 12.20 1.51 5.87
CA GLY A 121 12.12 1.95 7.25
C GLY A 121 11.46 0.93 8.18
N ARG A 122 11.51 1.22 9.48
CA ARG A 122 10.87 0.39 10.49
C ARG A 122 9.34 0.49 10.37
N GLY A 123 8.68 -0.63 10.11
CA GLY A 123 7.21 -0.68 10.01
C GLY A 123 6.52 -0.54 11.37
N LYS A 124 5.30 0.00 11.35
CA LYS A 124 4.38 0.07 12.49
C LYS A 124 3.45 -1.14 12.50
N THR A 125 2.94 -1.52 13.67
CA THR A 125 2.04 -2.66 13.86
C THR A 125 0.63 -2.45 13.31
N GLY A 126 0.27 -1.22 12.91
CA GLY A 126 -1.06 -0.89 12.39
C GLY A 126 -1.49 -1.74 11.20
N VAL A 127 -0.57 -2.07 10.27
CA VAL A 127 -0.89 -2.94 9.13
C VAL A 127 -1.28 -4.35 9.59
N ALA A 128 -0.57 -4.89 10.57
CA ALA A 128 -0.85 -6.22 11.15
C ALA A 128 -2.21 -6.24 11.86
N LEU A 129 -2.51 -5.21 12.65
CA LEU A 129 -3.78 -5.11 13.37
C LEU A 129 -4.97 -4.95 12.41
N ILE A 130 -4.83 -4.15 11.35
CA ILE A 130 -5.87 -3.99 10.33
C ILE A 130 -6.11 -5.32 9.61
N ALA A 131 -5.05 -6.05 9.22
CA ALA A 131 -5.14 -7.33 8.54
C ALA A 131 -5.84 -8.37 9.41
N ALA A 132 -5.45 -8.49 10.68
CA ALA A 132 -6.05 -9.42 11.65
C ALA A 132 -7.53 -9.13 11.88
N ARG A 133 -7.90 -7.88 12.22
CA ARG A 133 -9.30 -7.49 12.47
C ARG A 133 -10.21 -7.57 11.25
N ALA A 134 -9.65 -7.42 10.06
CA ALA A 134 -10.40 -7.54 8.81
C ALA A 134 -10.44 -8.98 8.29
N GLY A 135 -9.58 -9.89 8.77
CA GLY A 135 -9.45 -11.26 8.29
C GLY A 135 -8.99 -11.34 6.83
N VAL A 136 -8.12 -10.41 6.39
CA VAL A 136 -7.70 -10.32 4.98
C VAL A 136 -6.20 -10.49 4.82
N PRO A 137 -5.75 -11.07 3.68
CA PRO A 137 -4.33 -11.21 3.41
C PRO A 137 -3.66 -9.87 3.13
N VAL A 138 -2.36 -9.81 3.39
CA VAL A 138 -1.48 -8.70 3.06
C VAL A 138 -0.56 -9.12 1.91
N VAL A 139 -0.60 -8.40 0.80
CA VAL A 139 0.35 -8.55 -0.32
C VAL A 139 1.50 -7.57 -0.07
N PRO A 140 2.70 -8.05 0.26
CA PRO A 140 3.86 -7.19 0.34
C PRO A 140 4.24 -6.68 -1.05
N CYS A 141 4.61 -5.41 -1.14
CA CYS A 141 4.99 -4.77 -2.39
C CYS A 141 6.32 -4.02 -2.21
N GLY A 142 7.22 -4.18 -3.15
CA GLY A 142 8.49 -3.46 -3.21
C GLY A 142 8.51 -2.53 -4.41
N ILE A 143 8.78 -1.23 -4.20
CA ILE A 143 9.07 -0.27 -5.25
C ILE A 143 10.56 0.05 -5.18
N ALA A 144 11.30 -0.38 -6.20
CA ALA A 144 12.74 -0.20 -6.30
C ALA A 144 13.10 0.73 -7.48
N TYR A 145 13.99 1.69 -7.21
CA TYR A 145 14.64 2.56 -8.19
C TYR A 145 15.87 3.22 -7.57
N GLU A 146 16.83 3.63 -8.39
CA GLU A 146 18.04 4.30 -7.93
C GLU A 146 17.83 5.78 -7.67
N GLY A 147 18.41 6.29 -6.61
CA GLY A 147 18.43 7.71 -6.26
C GLY A 147 17.05 8.33 -6.08
N LYS A 148 16.84 9.54 -6.61
CA LYS A 148 15.56 10.25 -6.64
C LYS A 148 14.85 9.99 -7.97
N LEU A 149 13.51 10.00 -7.96
CA LEU A 149 12.73 9.86 -9.20
C LEU A 149 13.03 11.00 -10.18
N HIS A 150 13.44 10.64 -11.37
CA HIS A 150 13.67 11.56 -12.49
C HIS A 150 13.24 10.93 -13.81
N PHE A 151 13.21 11.69 -14.89
CA PHE A 151 12.88 11.20 -16.23
C PHE A 151 13.80 10.03 -16.61
N ARG A 152 13.21 8.96 -17.15
CA ARG A 152 13.89 7.70 -17.54
C ARG A 152 14.47 6.85 -16.41
N ASN A 153 14.14 7.12 -15.14
CA ASN A 153 14.44 6.15 -14.10
C ASN A 153 13.87 4.77 -14.45
N LYS A 154 14.64 3.75 -14.20
CA LYS A 154 14.13 2.38 -14.17
C LYS A 154 13.43 2.16 -12.84
N ILE A 155 12.14 1.86 -12.87
CA ILE A 155 11.33 1.55 -11.70
C ILE A 155 10.86 0.11 -11.80
N THR A 156 11.12 -0.68 -10.78
CA THR A 156 10.55 -2.03 -10.67
C THR A 156 9.56 -2.07 -9.52
N VAL A 157 8.34 -2.49 -9.82
CA VAL A 157 7.28 -2.74 -8.83
C VAL A 157 7.10 -4.25 -8.70
N ARG A 158 7.38 -4.79 -7.52
CA ARG A 158 7.32 -6.23 -7.23
C ARG A 158 6.22 -6.53 -6.23
N TYR A 159 5.40 -7.52 -6.54
CA TYR A 159 4.35 -8.01 -5.65
C TYR A 159 4.76 -9.38 -5.11
N GLY A 160 4.88 -9.49 -3.79
CA GLY A 160 5.20 -10.74 -3.09
C GLY A 160 3.97 -11.63 -2.89
N LYS A 161 4.21 -12.85 -2.41
CA LYS A 161 3.12 -13.77 -2.06
C LYS A 161 2.26 -13.20 -0.93
N PRO A 162 0.93 -13.36 -0.99
CA PRO A 162 0.05 -12.93 0.08
C PRO A 162 0.41 -13.59 1.41
N ILE A 163 0.40 -12.80 2.47
CA ILE A 163 0.60 -13.22 3.86
C ILE A 163 -0.77 -13.17 4.55
N SER A 164 -1.33 -14.32 4.89
CA SER A 164 -2.62 -14.40 5.57
C SER A 164 -2.42 -14.46 7.09
N PRO A 165 -3.11 -13.61 7.88
CA PRO A 165 -3.13 -13.74 9.33
C PRO A 165 -3.62 -15.10 9.82
N GLU A 166 -4.60 -15.69 9.11
CA GLU A 166 -5.13 -17.02 9.41
C GLU A 166 -4.08 -18.12 9.26
N GLN A 167 -3.27 -18.09 8.19
CA GLN A 167 -2.16 -19.02 7.99
C GLN A 167 -1.10 -18.93 9.09
N LEU A 168 -0.93 -17.76 9.68
CA LEU A 168 -0.05 -17.51 10.83
C LEU A 168 -0.74 -17.74 12.17
N LYS A 169 -2.00 -18.23 12.18
CA LYS A 169 -2.81 -18.47 13.39
C LYS A 169 -2.99 -17.21 14.26
N ILE A 170 -3.06 -16.06 13.63
CA ILE A 170 -3.27 -14.77 14.33
C ILE A 170 -4.76 -14.54 14.53
N SER A 171 -5.17 -14.30 15.75
CA SER A 171 -6.56 -14.06 16.13
C SER A 171 -7.08 -12.69 15.69
N ASP A 172 -8.40 -12.49 15.69
CA ASP A 172 -9.04 -11.19 15.39
C ASP A 172 -8.70 -10.12 16.45
N ASN A 173 -8.31 -10.56 17.65
CA ASN A 173 -7.84 -9.70 18.74
C ASN A 173 -6.42 -10.13 19.16
N PRO A 174 -5.41 -9.84 18.31
CA PRO A 174 -4.06 -10.38 18.49
C PRO A 174 -3.32 -9.75 19.66
N ALA A 175 -2.53 -10.55 20.34
CA ALA A 175 -1.61 -10.07 21.36
C ALA A 175 -0.51 -9.19 20.74
N PRO A 176 0.12 -8.28 21.50
CA PRO A 176 1.20 -7.43 21.00
C PRO A 176 2.36 -8.19 20.35
N ARG A 177 2.66 -9.41 20.83
CA ARG A 177 3.69 -10.29 20.25
C ARG A 177 3.30 -10.76 18.85
N GLU A 178 2.06 -11.21 18.65
CA GLU A 178 1.55 -11.67 17.36
C GLU A 178 1.55 -10.54 16.33
N LEU A 179 1.13 -9.32 16.74
CA LEU A 179 1.18 -8.12 15.89
C LEU A 179 2.61 -7.79 15.46
N LYS A 180 3.57 -7.90 16.39
CA LYS A 180 4.99 -7.67 16.08
C LYS A 180 5.52 -8.71 15.11
N GLU A 181 5.15 -9.96 15.26
CA GLU A 181 5.56 -11.08 14.41
C GLU A 181 5.02 -10.92 12.99
N LEU A 182 3.71 -10.71 12.82
CA LEU A 182 3.08 -10.45 11.53
C LEU A 182 3.68 -9.20 10.86
N LYS A 183 3.85 -8.10 11.60
CA LYS A 183 4.49 -6.88 11.10
C LYS A 183 5.92 -7.17 10.61
N ASN A 184 6.71 -7.94 11.36
CA ASN A 184 8.08 -8.27 10.97
C ASN A 184 8.09 -9.11 9.69
N THR A 185 7.22 -10.12 9.57
CA THR A 185 7.08 -10.94 8.35
C THR A 185 6.75 -10.07 7.14
N ILE A 186 5.79 -9.14 7.27
CA ILE A 186 5.43 -8.21 6.21
C ILE A 186 6.64 -7.34 5.82
N MET A 187 7.33 -6.75 6.80
CA MET A 187 8.46 -5.86 6.54
C MET A 187 9.66 -6.56 5.92
N SER A 188 9.99 -7.79 6.38
CA SER A 188 11.04 -8.61 5.77
C SER A 188 10.73 -8.89 4.31
N SER A 189 9.50 -9.28 3.99
CA SER A 189 9.09 -9.52 2.60
C SER A 189 9.18 -8.26 1.74
N ILE A 190 8.81 -7.08 2.28
CA ILE A 190 8.98 -5.81 1.55
C ILE A 190 10.45 -5.52 1.29
N THR A 191 11.33 -5.71 2.30
CA THR A 191 12.77 -5.48 2.17
C THR A 191 13.37 -6.39 1.09
N GLU A 192 13.07 -7.68 1.12
CA GLU A 192 13.52 -8.63 0.10
C GLU A 192 13.10 -8.24 -1.32
N LEU A 193 11.87 -7.71 -1.49
CA LEU A 193 11.36 -7.27 -2.79
C LEU A 193 12.04 -5.98 -3.29
N VAL A 194 12.53 -5.14 -2.39
CA VAL A 194 13.24 -3.90 -2.75
C VAL A 194 14.71 -4.18 -3.09
N GLU A 195 15.35 -5.13 -2.37
CA GLU A 195 16.79 -5.43 -2.49
C GLU A 195 17.13 -6.39 -3.65
N ARG A 196 16.15 -7.07 -4.24
CA ARG A 196 16.32 -7.86 -5.48
C ARG A 196 16.64 -6.92 -6.65
#